data_9080c6061fdc32ca4d4fc41634bf0f60
#
_entry.id   9080c6061fdc32ca4d4fc41634bf0f60
#
_cell.length_a   1.000
_cell.length_b   1.000
_cell.length_c   1.000
_cell.angle_alpha   90.00
_cell.angle_beta   90.00
_cell.angle_gamma   90.00
#
_symmetry.space_group_name_H-M   'P 1'
#
loop_
_entity.id
_entity.type
_entity.pdbx_description
1 polymer ?
#
loop_
_entity_poly.entity_id
_entity_poly.type
_entity_poly.pdbx_seq_one_letter_code
_entity_poly.pdbx_strand_id
1 'polypeptide(L)'
;MSEVTFNKGKIPETRLPNEDPSFEQKMKDLRDNDSYDKHSMLLTHASKNPESIAIWCVLGLSSTDRMESYAYFRVAYHRGLDSLRKNGWRGSGFVRWEHESNRYFLFALNQLAVISREIGDYAEAERCSLFLRQLEPSWDQLQIVSL
;
A
#
# COMPACT_ATOMS: atom_id res chain seq x y z
N MET A 1 17.98 31.90 -11.56
CA MET A 1 16.99 31.05 -12.30
C MET A 1 17.51 29.65 -12.29
N SER A 2 16.81 28.75 -11.63
CA SER A 2 17.10 27.33 -11.76
C SER A 2 16.64 26.88 -13.13
N GLU A 3 17.54 26.38 -13.95
CA GLU A 3 17.20 25.73 -15.20
C GLU A 3 16.35 24.50 -14.90
N VAL A 4 15.10 24.53 -15.34
CA VAL A 4 14.24 23.34 -15.35
C VAL A 4 14.77 22.47 -16.49
N THR A 5 15.67 21.57 -16.17
CA THR A 5 16.11 20.57 -17.12
C THR A 5 14.96 19.58 -17.32
N PHE A 6 14.21 19.80 -18.39
CA PHE A 6 13.27 18.78 -18.86
C PHE A 6 14.08 17.57 -19.34
N ASN A 7 14.15 16.55 -18.54
CA ASN A 7 14.71 15.27 -18.94
C ASN A 7 13.74 14.63 -19.94
N LYS A 8 13.86 15.00 -21.22
CA LYS A 8 13.07 14.44 -22.32
C LYS A 8 13.35 12.94 -22.37
N GLY A 9 12.40 12.13 -21.90
CA GLY A 9 12.39 10.68 -22.09
C GLY A 9 12.39 9.81 -20.84
N LYS A 10 12.49 10.38 -19.61
CA LYS A 10 12.36 9.58 -18.38
C LYS A 10 10.97 9.75 -17.78
N ILE A 11 10.25 8.61 -17.61
CA ILE A 11 9.02 8.58 -16.84
C ILE A 11 9.37 8.82 -15.38
N PRO A 12 8.71 9.78 -14.70
CA PRO A 12 9.01 10.03 -13.29
C PRO A 12 8.71 8.81 -12.43
N GLU A 13 9.42 8.72 -11.34
CA GLU A 13 9.33 7.62 -10.37
C GLU A 13 9.22 8.21 -8.96
N THR A 14 8.35 7.66 -8.14
CA THR A 14 8.20 8.08 -6.76
C THR A 14 8.50 6.91 -5.83
N ARG A 15 9.25 7.20 -4.78
CA ARG A 15 9.53 6.25 -3.72
C ARG A 15 8.95 6.78 -2.42
N LEU A 16 8.15 5.96 -1.75
CA LEU A 16 7.68 6.28 -0.41
C LEU A 16 8.83 6.25 0.59
N PRO A 17 8.79 7.10 1.64
CA PRO A 17 9.78 7.02 2.70
C PRO A 17 9.66 5.70 3.48
N ASN A 18 10.78 5.22 4.00
CA ASN A 18 10.77 4.09 4.91
C ASN A 18 10.07 4.47 6.21
N GLU A 19 9.29 3.55 6.77
CA GLU A 19 8.78 3.71 8.13
C GLU A 19 9.92 3.49 9.13
N ASP A 20 9.71 3.89 10.39
CA ASP A 20 10.69 3.67 11.44
C ASP A 20 11.06 2.18 11.52
N PRO A 21 12.36 1.81 11.50
CA PRO A 21 12.77 0.41 11.45
C PRO A 21 12.24 -0.44 12.62
N SER A 22 12.17 0.12 13.82
CA SER A 22 11.66 -0.60 14.99
C SER A 22 10.14 -0.83 14.89
N PHE A 23 9.41 0.15 14.35
CA PHE A 23 7.98 0.01 14.08
C PHE A 23 7.71 -1.00 12.96
N GLU A 24 8.48 -0.95 11.89
CA GLU A 24 8.37 -1.90 10.79
C GLU A 24 8.62 -3.34 11.27
N GLN A 25 9.64 -3.56 12.09
CA GLN A 25 9.91 -4.88 12.66
C GLN A 25 8.75 -5.34 13.55
N LYS A 26 8.18 -4.45 14.35
CA LYS A 26 7.00 -4.75 15.17
C LYS A 26 5.80 -5.15 14.30
N MET A 27 5.59 -4.50 13.17
CA MET A 27 4.51 -4.85 12.25
C MET A 27 4.73 -6.22 11.61
N LYS A 28 5.96 -6.56 11.26
CA LYS A 28 6.32 -7.90 10.76
C LYS A 28 6.06 -8.97 11.82
N ASP A 29 6.46 -8.74 13.05
CA ASP A 29 6.26 -9.66 14.16
C ASP A 29 4.76 -9.88 14.44
N LEU A 30 3.97 -8.82 14.45
CA LEU A 30 2.52 -8.91 14.65
C LEU A 30 1.81 -9.58 13.48
N ARG A 31 2.28 -9.37 12.25
CA ARG A 31 1.73 -10.05 11.07
C ARG A 31 1.89 -11.56 11.18
N ASP A 32 3.04 -12.02 11.66
CA ASP A 32 3.40 -13.44 11.71
C ASP A 32 2.98 -14.13 13.02
N ASN A 33 2.39 -13.39 13.94
CA ASN A 33 1.98 -13.88 15.24
C ASN A 33 0.46 -14.16 15.27
N ASP A 34 0.06 -15.31 15.83
CA ASP A 34 -1.34 -15.71 16.01
C ASP A 34 -1.84 -15.44 17.44
N SER A 35 -1.32 -14.42 18.10
CA SER A 35 -1.69 -14.06 19.45
C SER A 35 -3.18 -13.66 19.52
N TYR A 36 -3.86 -14.08 20.60
CA TYR A 36 -5.28 -13.82 20.84
C TYR A 36 -5.64 -12.33 20.83
N ASP A 37 -4.76 -11.47 21.30
CA ASP A 37 -4.97 -10.03 21.42
C ASP A 37 -4.35 -9.23 20.26
N LYS A 38 -3.93 -9.90 19.21
CA LYS A 38 -3.31 -9.28 18.00
C LYS A 38 -4.12 -8.13 17.44
N HIS A 39 -5.42 -8.32 17.26
CA HIS A 39 -6.30 -7.30 16.69
C HIS A 39 -6.34 -6.04 17.56
N SER A 40 -6.51 -6.20 18.88
CA SER A 40 -6.46 -5.08 19.83
C SER A 40 -5.12 -4.35 19.81
N MET A 41 -4.02 -5.07 19.75
CA MET A 41 -2.68 -4.49 19.67
C MET A 41 -2.50 -3.69 18.40
N LEU A 42 -2.94 -4.22 17.27
CA LEU A 42 -2.89 -3.52 15.99
C LEU A 42 -3.72 -2.24 15.99
N LEU A 43 -4.92 -2.26 16.55
CA LEU A 43 -5.77 -1.07 16.68
C LEU A 43 -5.11 -0.01 17.57
N THR A 44 -4.47 -0.42 18.65
CA THR A 44 -3.73 0.50 19.52
C THR A 44 -2.58 1.18 18.76
N HIS A 45 -1.83 0.41 17.98
CA HIS A 45 -0.76 0.96 17.14
C HIS A 45 -1.31 1.89 16.07
N ALA A 46 -2.43 1.54 15.44
CA ALA A 46 -3.06 2.38 14.43
C ALA A 46 -3.52 3.73 15.02
N SER A 47 -4.06 3.74 16.24
CA SER A 47 -4.49 4.96 16.90
C SER A 47 -3.34 5.94 17.18
N LYS A 48 -2.12 5.41 17.35
CA LYS A 48 -0.91 6.20 17.58
C LYS A 48 -0.16 6.57 16.31
N ASN A 49 -0.36 5.82 15.24
CA ASN A 49 0.34 5.98 13.97
C ASN A 49 -0.63 5.90 12.78
N PRO A 50 -1.67 6.73 12.73
CA PRO A 50 -2.74 6.58 11.72
C PRO A 50 -2.26 6.85 10.29
N GLU A 51 -1.11 7.48 10.11
CA GLU A 51 -0.51 7.75 8.81
C GLU A 51 0.30 6.55 8.26
N SER A 52 0.57 5.54 9.09
CA SER A 52 1.34 4.37 8.68
C SER A 52 0.56 3.50 7.70
N ILE A 53 1.11 3.29 6.51
CA ILE A 53 0.52 2.38 5.52
C ILE A 53 0.60 0.94 6.02
N ALA A 54 1.73 0.59 6.64
CA ALA A 54 2.00 -0.76 7.13
C ALA A 54 0.94 -1.26 8.11
N ILE A 55 0.58 -0.44 9.11
CA ILE A 55 -0.38 -0.87 10.13
C ILE A 55 -1.75 -1.20 9.54
N TRP A 56 -2.23 -0.40 8.59
CA TRP A 56 -3.51 -0.63 7.94
C TRP A 56 -3.47 -1.88 7.05
N CYS A 57 -2.33 -2.13 6.38
CA CYS A 57 -2.14 -3.39 5.63
C CYS A 57 -2.16 -4.61 6.54
N VAL A 58 -1.47 -4.56 7.68
CA VAL A 58 -1.43 -5.68 8.62
C VAL A 58 -2.81 -5.93 9.23
N LEU A 59 -3.57 -4.87 9.54
CA LEU A 59 -4.97 -4.99 9.97
C LEU A 59 -5.82 -5.66 8.87
N GLY A 60 -5.66 -5.25 7.62
CA GLY A 60 -6.36 -5.86 6.49
C GLY A 60 -6.05 -7.35 6.33
N LEU A 61 -4.78 -7.72 6.46
CA LEU A 61 -4.33 -9.11 6.37
C LEU A 61 -4.85 -9.98 7.52
N SER A 62 -4.94 -9.42 8.71
CA SER A 62 -5.31 -10.18 9.92
C SER A 62 -6.82 -10.22 10.19
N SER A 63 -7.62 -9.43 9.48
CA SER A 63 -9.08 -9.45 9.63
C SER A 63 -9.68 -10.70 9.00
N THR A 64 -10.61 -11.33 9.70
CA THR A 64 -11.31 -12.53 9.21
C THR A 64 -12.53 -12.18 8.37
N ASP A 65 -13.11 -11.02 8.58
CA ASP A 65 -14.23 -10.51 7.78
C ASP A 65 -13.71 -9.75 6.55
N ARG A 66 -14.25 -10.09 5.38
CA ARG A 66 -13.80 -9.48 4.11
C ARG A 66 -14.13 -8.00 4.02
N MET A 67 -15.26 -7.55 4.59
CA MET A 67 -15.62 -6.13 4.56
C MET A 67 -14.74 -5.31 5.51
N GLU A 68 -14.33 -5.87 6.63
CA GLU A 68 -13.33 -5.23 7.49
C GLU A 68 -11.98 -5.13 6.79
N SER A 69 -11.53 -6.19 6.14
CA SER A 69 -10.30 -6.17 5.33
C SER A 69 -10.38 -5.11 4.23
N TYR A 70 -11.51 -5.03 3.54
CA TYR A 70 -11.78 -3.99 2.55
C TYR A 70 -11.58 -2.58 3.14
N ALA A 71 -12.18 -2.31 4.30
CA ALA A 71 -12.07 -1.02 4.96
C ALA A 71 -10.62 -0.67 5.34
N TYR A 72 -9.88 -1.62 5.90
CA TYR A 72 -8.49 -1.41 6.28
C TYR A 72 -7.56 -1.19 5.07
N PHE A 73 -7.73 -1.98 4.01
CA PHE A 73 -6.94 -1.77 2.80
C PHE A 73 -7.30 -0.45 2.09
N ARG A 74 -8.55 -0.02 2.20
CA ARG A 74 -8.97 1.29 1.71
C ARG A 74 -8.23 2.41 2.44
N VAL A 75 -8.12 2.32 3.77
CA VAL A 75 -7.35 3.29 4.55
C VAL A 75 -5.88 3.25 4.17
N ALA A 76 -5.28 2.06 4.07
CA ALA A 76 -3.88 1.90 3.62
C ALA A 76 -3.65 2.58 2.26
N TYR A 77 -4.54 2.36 1.32
CA TYR A 77 -4.49 2.96 -0.01
C TYR A 77 -4.54 4.49 0.06
N HIS A 78 -5.48 5.06 0.81
CA HIS A 78 -5.60 6.51 0.95
C HIS A 78 -4.39 7.14 1.64
N ARG A 79 -3.89 6.50 2.70
CA ARG A 79 -2.67 6.97 3.38
C ARG A 79 -1.46 6.91 2.44
N GLY A 80 -1.40 5.87 1.63
CA GLY A 80 -0.36 5.74 0.60
C GLY A 80 -0.43 6.85 -0.44
N LEU A 81 -1.63 7.17 -0.95
CA LEU A 81 -1.81 8.28 -1.88
C LEU A 81 -1.38 9.62 -1.27
N ASP A 82 -1.75 9.88 -0.01
CA ASP A 82 -1.35 11.10 0.69
C ASP A 82 0.17 11.19 0.79
N SER A 83 0.82 10.08 1.15
CA SER A 83 2.27 10.01 1.26
C SER A 83 2.97 10.18 -0.10
N LEU A 84 2.45 9.56 -1.15
CA LEU A 84 2.96 9.73 -2.51
C LEU A 84 2.93 11.20 -2.94
N ARG A 85 1.81 11.88 -2.70
CA ARG A 85 1.66 13.31 -3.03
C ARG A 85 2.65 14.18 -2.27
N LYS A 86 2.89 13.87 -0.99
CA LYS A 86 3.90 14.58 -0.17
C LYS A 86 5.31 14.36 -0.70
N ASN A 87 5.56 13.22 -1.34
CA ASN A 87 6.89 12.85 -1.85
C ASN A 87 7.05 13.09 -3.35
N GLY A 88 6.22 13.94 -3.92
CA GLY A 88 6.42 14.46 -5.28
C GLY A 88 5.59 13.81 -6.38
N TRP A 89 4.80 12.77 -6.08
CA TRP A 89 3.93 12.16 -7.08
C TRP A 89 2.83 13.15 -7.51
N ARG A 90 2.65 13.30 -8.81
CA ARG A 90 1.76 14.30 -9.43
C ARG A 90 0.63 13.67 -10.26
N GLY A 91 0.21 12.47 -9.90
CA GLY A 91 -0.87 11.76 -10.59
C GLY A 91 -0.41 10.87 -11.73
N SER A 92 0.88 10.81 -12.00
CA SER A 92 1.47 9.93 -13.02
C SER A 92 2.87 9.50 -12.64
N GLY A 93 3.39 8.47 -13.32
CA GLY A 93 4.70 7.95 -13.09
C GLY A 93 4.70 6.64 -12.28
N PHE A 94 5.88 6.05 -12.15
CA PHE A 94 6.02 4.73 -11.56
C PHE A 94 6.15 4.78 -10.04
N VAL A 95 5.60 3.75 -9.40
CA VAL A 95 5.82 3.41 -7.99
C VAL A 95 6.22 1.92 -7.99
N ARG A 96 7.52 1.67 -7.95
CA ARG A 96 8.07 0.34 -8.22
C ARG A 96 8.09 -0.56 -7.00
N TRP A 97 7.74 -1.82 -7.21
CA TRP A 97 7.81 -2.88 -6.19
C TRP A 97 9.24 -3.16 -5.72
N GLU A 98 10.23 -2.95 -6.56
CA GLU A 98 11.64 -3.14 -6.19
C GLU A 98 12.06 -2.33 -4.96
N HIS A 99 11.43 -1.18 -4.75
CA HIS A 99 11.63 -0.36 -3.54
C HIS A 99 10.74 -0.88 -2.42
N GLU A 100 11.35 -1.44 -1.39
CA GLU A 100 10.61 -2.03 -0.26
C GLU A 100 9.56 -1.10 0.34
N SER A 101 9.88 0.19 0.47
CA SER A 101 8.98 1.18 1.05
C SER A 101 7.68 1.39 0.27
N ASN A 102 7.64 0.98 -1.01
CA ASN A 102 6.43 1.05 -1.85
C ASN A 102 5.50 -0.16 -1.70
N ARG A 103 5.99 -1.25 -1.10
CA ARG A 103 5.30 -2.55 -1.18
C ARG A 103 3.98 -2.59 -0.45
N TYR A 104 3.89 -2.00 0.73
CA TYR A 104 2.62 -1.96 1.47
C TYR A 104 1.52 -1.25 0.68
N PHE A 105 1.86 -0.13 0.05
CA PHE A 105 0.90 0.61 -0.77
C PHE A 105 0.43 -0.21 -1.99
N LEU A 106 1.37 -0.77 -2.74
CA LEU A 106 1.04 -1.57 -3.92
C LEU A 106 0.25 -2.83 -3.54
N PHE A 107 0.61 -3.46 -2.44
CA PHE A 107 -0.13 -4.60 -1.90
C PHE A 107 -1.56 -4.22 -1.53
N ALA A 108 -1.75 -3.10 -0.81
CA ALA A 108 -3.07 -2.61 -0.44
C ALA A 108 -3.95 -2.35 -1.67
N LEU A 109 -3.38 -1.73 -2.69
CA LEU A 109 -4.07 -1.46 -3.95
C LEU A 109 -4.49 -2.76 -4.65
N ASN A 110 -3.62 -3.77 -4.66
CA ASN A 110 -3.97 -5.08 -5.21
C ASN A 110 -5.09 -5.76 -4.41
N GLN A 111 -5.03 -5.72 -3.08
CA GLN A 111 -6.05 -6.30 -2.22
C GLN A 111 -7.41 -5.60 -2.41
N LEU A 112 -7.42 -4.29 -2.60
CA LEU A 112 -8.64 -3.57 -2.95
C LEU A 112 -9.24 -4.08 -4.26
N ALA A 113 -8.42 -4.31 -5.27
CA ALA A 113 -8.89 -4.85 -6.56
C ALA A 113 -9.52 -6.25 -6.36
N VAL A 114 -8.84 -7.12 -5.60
CA VAL A 114 -9.30 -8.48 -5.32
C VAL A 114 -10.62 -8.47 -4.56
N ILE A 115 -10.69 -7.73 -3.45
CA ILE A 115 -11.89 -7.72 -2.59
C ILE A 115 -13.06 -7.03 -3.29
N SER A 116 -12.81 -5.95 -4.02
CA SER A 116 -13.84 -5.26 -4.80
C SER A 116 -14.51 -6.22 -5.78
N ARG A 117 -13.72 -7.06 -6.44
CA ARG A 117 -14.25 -8.09 -7.36
C ARG A 117 -15.09 -9.12 -6.60
N GLU A 118 -14.62 -9.58 -5.45
CA GLU A 118 -15.33 -10.57 -4.63
C GLU A 118 -16.70 -10.09 -4.17
N ILE A 119 -16.81 -8.80 -3.83
CA ILE A 119 -18.08 -8.21 -3.38
C ILE A 119 -18.97 -7.70 -4.53
N GLY A 120 -18.56 -7.89 -5.77
CA GLY A 120 -19.33 -7.50 -6.96
C GLY A 120 -19.16 -6.04 -7.38
N ASP A 121 -18.25 -5.29 -6.78
CA ASP A 121 -17.90 -3.93 -7.21
C ASP A 121 -16.86 -3.98 -8.34
N TYR A 122 -17.31 -4.42 -9.50
CA TYR A 122 -16.44 -4.67 -10.66
C TYR A 122 -15.80 -3.40 -11.21
N ALA A 123 -16.52 -2.28 -11.18
CA ALA A 123 -15.98 -0.98 -11.63
C ALA A 123 -14.77 -0.56 -10.79
N GLU A 124 -14.88 -0.70 -9.46
CA GLU A 124 -13.77 -0.38 -8.55
C GLU A 124 -12.63 -1.39 -8.69
N ALA A 125 -12.94 -2.66 -8.84
CA ALA A 125 -11.93 -3.70 -9.09
C ALA A 125 -11.09 -3.38 -10.33
N GLU A 126 -11.74 -2.98 -11.42
CA GLU A 126 -11.06 -2.61 -12.66
C GLU A 126 -10.23 -1.34 -12.49
N ARG A 127 -10.79 -0.32 -11.84
CA ARG A 127 -10.07 0.94 -11.57
C ARG A 127 -8.78 0.69 -10.81
N CYS A 128 -8.84 -0.07 -9.71
CA CYS A 128 -7.67 -0.40 -8.90
C CYS A 128 -6.65 -1.23 -9.67
N SER A 129 -7.12 -2.21 -10.44
CA SER A 129 -6.26 -3.08 -11.24
C SER A 129 -5.50 -2.29 -12.32
N LEU A 130 -6.17 -1.40 -13.03
CA LEU A 130 -5.55 -0.54 -14.04
C LEU A 130 -4.54 0.43 -13.41
N PHE A 131 -4.92 1.05 -12.30
CA PHE A 131 -4.03 1.98 -11.59
C PHE A 131 -2.76 1.26 -11.12
N LEU A 132 -2.89 0.08 -10.53
CA LEU A 132 -1.76 -0.71 -10.08
C LEU A 132 -0.77 -0.97 -11.24
N ARG A 133 -1.26 -1.32 -12.41
CA ARG A 133 -0.43 -1.59 -13.59
C ARG A 133 0.15 -0.34 -14.23
N GLN A 134 -0.47 0.81 -14.04
CA GLN A 134 0.11 2.10 -14.41
C GLN A 134 1.30 2.46 -13.51
N LEU A 135 1.20 2.14 -12.21
CA LEU A 135 2.26 2.41 -11.24
C LEU A 135 3.41 1.40 -11.36
N GLU A 136 3.08 0.13 -11.51
CA GLU A 136 4.03 -0.97 -11.67
C GLU A 136 3.66 -1.82 -12.90
N PRO A 137 4.16 -1.47 -14.09
CA PRO A 137 3.84 -2.20 -15.32
C PRO A 137 4.25 -3.69 -15.31
N SER A 138 5.22 -4.05 -14.47
CA SER A 138 5.69 -5.42 -14.34
C SER A 138 4.90 -6.26 -13.32
N TRP A 139 3.79 -5.74 -12.79
CA TRP A 139 3.05 -6.39 -11.69
C TRP A 139 2.77 -7.86 -11.96
N ASP A 140 2.28 -8.18 -13.16
CA ASP A 140 1.89 -9.55 -13.51
C ASP A 140 3.08 -10.52 -13.65
N GLN A 141 4.30 -10.01 -13.81
CA GLN A 141 5.53 -10.80 -13.88
C GLN A 141 6.21 -10.96 -12.52
N LEU A 142 5.77 -10.23 -11.49
CA LEU A 142 6.35 -10.33 -10.16
C LEU A 142 5.83 -11.58 -9.46
N GLN A 143 6.74 -12.36 -8.87
CA GLN A 143 6.38 -13.51 -8.04
C GLN A 143 6.21 -13.05 -6.59
N ILE A 144 5.06 -12.42 -6.29
CA ILE A 144 4.78 -11.90 -4.97
C ILE A 144 4.19 -13.03 -4.12
N VAL A 145 4.99 -13.54 -3.20
CA VAL A 145 4.60 -14.61 -2.28
C VAL A 145 4.04 -14.04 -0.98
N SER A 146 4.61 -12.94 -0.50
CA SER A 146 4.17 -12.22 0.70
C SER A 146 4.82 -10.83 0.76
N LEU A 147 4.33 -10.03 1.68
CA LEU A 147 4.97 -8.75 2.00
C LEU A 147 6.32 -8.92 2.71
#